data_d4140c788c0f3ce962848914bb7a3e8e
#
_entry.id   d4140c788c0f3ce962848914bb7a3e8e
#
_cell.length_a   1.000
_cell.length_b   1.000
_cell.length_c   1.000
_cell.angle_alpha   90.00
_cell.angle_beta   90.00
_cell.angle_gamma   90.00
#
_symmetry.space_group_name_H-M   'P 1'
#
loop_
_entity.id
_entity.type
_entity.pdbx_description
1 polymer ?
#
loop_
_entity_poly.entity_id
_entity_poly.type
_entity_poly.pdbx_seq_one_letter_code
_entity_poly.pdbx_strand_id
1 'polypeptide(L)'
;TIQSSRGADPFALVYIPTIGKLLDTAINLNQEWGNGKLYSAMMSYTKVRPDLNGDILDDSLNFYFEKAVKYSDSLDASIFVSYAESVHKPKQEKKEYIDKLNFVIEMDLDKGSQNEINNIISKRRARWLLSKTEDYFLE
;
A
#
# COMPACT_ATOMS: atom_id res chain seq x y z
N THR A 1 -3.34 -14.19 -9.43
CA THR A 1 -3.86 -12.82 -9.47
C THR A 1 -2.85 -11.82 -10.02
N ILE A 2 -3.31 -10.65 -10.44
CA ILE A 2 -2.43 -9.57 -10.94
C ILE A 2 -1.39 -9.19 -9.88
N GLN A 3 -1.80 -9.09 -8.63
CA GLN A 3 -0.92 -8.69 -7.53
C GLN A 3 0.14 -9.75 -7.22
N SER A 4 -0.22 -11.03 -7.24
CA SER A 4 0.73 -12.13 -7.00
C SER A 4 1.70 -12.33 -8.16
N SER A 5 1.27 -12.12 -9.40
CA SER A 5 2.11 -12.17 -10.59
C SER A 5 2.98 -10.93 -10.78
N ARG A 6 2.74 -9.87 -9.98
CA ARG A 6 3.40 -8.55 -10.11
C ARG A 6 3.27 -7.96 -11.53
N GLY A 7 2.16 -8.24 -12.20
CA GLY A 7 1.91 -7.77 -13.55
C GLY A 7 2.68 -8.51 -14.65
N ALA A 8 3.38 -9.61 -14.34
CA ALA A 8 4.12 -10.38 -15.31
C ALA A 8 3.26 -11.34 -16.16
N ASP A 9 2.06 -11.69 -15.67
CA ASP A 9 1.13 -12.58 -16.35
C ASP A 9 0.37 -11.82 -17.46
N PRO A 10 0.56 -12.17 -18.76
CA PRO A 10 -0.15 -11.50 -19.85
C PRO A 10 -1.67 -11.56 -19.76
N PHE A 11 -2.24 -12.64 -19.23
CA PHE A 11 -3.68 -12.77 -19.04
C PHE A 11 -4.19 -11.83 -17.93
N ALA A 12 -3.41 -11.66 -16.86
CA ALA A 12 -3.73 -10.72 -15.79
C ALA A 12 -3.70 -9.27 -16.28
N LEU A 13 -2.74 -8.90 -17.15
CA LEU A 13 -2.62 -7.56 -17.72
C LEU A 13 -3.86 -7.10 -18.50
N VAL A 14 -4.58 -8.02 -19.14
CA VAL A 14 -5.82 -7.72 -19.88
C VAL A 14 -6.92 -7.15 -18.97
N TYR A 15 -6.92 -7.52 -17.70
CA TYR A 15 -7.94 -7.11 -16.73
C TYR A 15 -7.62 -5.82 -15.97
N ILE A 16 -6.41 -5.27 -16.11
CA ILE A 16 -6.00 -4.05 -15.39
C ILE A 16 -6.96 -2.89 -15.64
N PRO A 17 -7.34 -2.53 -16.89
CA PRO A 17 -8.29 -1.43 -17.13
C PRO A 17 -9.67 -1.68 -16.49
N THR A 18 -10.14 -2.93 -16.47
CA THR A 18 -11.43 -3.30 -15.86
C THR A 18 -11.40 -3.11 -14.35
N ILE A 19 -10.30 -3.50 -13.70
CA ILE A 19 -10.10 -3.30 -12.25
C ILE A 19 -10.11 -1.82 -11.92
N GLY A 20 -9.43 -0.98 -12.70
CA GLY A 20 -9.42 0.47 -12.53
C GLY A 20 -10.80 1.07 -12.60
N LYS A 21 -11.61 0.69 -13.58
CA LYS A 21 -13.00 1.16 -13.72
C LYS A 21 -13.88 0.73 -12.55
N LEU A 22 -13.72 -0.49 -12.05
CA LEU A 22 -14.49 -0.98 -10.89
C LEU A 22 -14.13 -0.20 -9.63
N LEU A 23 -12.85 0.07 -9.40
CA LEU A 23 -12.39 0.87 -8.25
C LEU A 23 -12.87 2.32 -8.35
N ASP A 24 -12.75 2.95 -9.51
CA ASP A 24 -13.26 4.31 -9.73
C ASP A 24 -14.77 4.40 -9.48
N THR A 25 -15.53 3.43 -9.98
CA THR A 25 -16.98 3.34 -9.76
C THR A 25 -17.30 3.20 -8.27
N ALA A 26 -16.60 2.33 -7.57
CA ALA A 26 -16.80 2.11 -6.13
C ALA A 26 -16.49 3.38 -5.32
N ILE A 27 -15.40 4.08 -5.63
CA ILE A 27 -15.02 5.33 -4.97
C ILE A 27 -16.06 6.42 -5.23
N ASN A 28 -16.56 6.53 -6.46
CA ASN A 28 -17.60 7.50 -6.81
C ASN A 28 -18.93 7.21 -6.11
N LEU A 29 -19.26 5.95 -5.86
CA LEU A 29 -20.46 5.55 -5.13
C LEU A 29 -20.35 5.85 -3.63
N ASN A 30 -19.23 5.49 -3.02
CA ASN A 30 -18.96 5.74 -1.60
C ASN A 30 -17.46 5.62 -1.30
N GLN A 31 -16.77 6.75 -1.32
CA GLN A 31 -15.33 6.80 -1.06
C GLN A 31 -14.92 6.39 0.36
N GLU A 32 -15.85 6.44 1.33
CA GLU A 32 -15.59 6.08 2.72
C GLU A 32 -15.77 4.59 2.99
N TRP A 33 -16.31 3.85 2.01
CA TRP A 33 -16.54 2.42 2.17
C TRP A 33 -15.26 1.66 2.54
N GLY A 34 -15.38 0.81 3.54
CA GLY A 34 -14.26 -0.02 4.00
C GLY A 34 -13.16 0.76 4.73
N ASN A 35 -13.42 2.00 5.16
CA ASN A 35 -12.48 2.80 5.94
C ASN A 35 -11.09 2.89 5.31
N GLY A 36 -11.06 3.37 4.07
CA GLY A 36 -9.82 3.57 3.32
C GLY A 36 -9.40 2.38 2.44
N LYS A 37 -10.11 1.24 2.49
CA LYS A 37 -9.74 0.05 1.71
C LYS A 37 -9.83 0.26 0.20
N LEU A 38 -10.76 1.08 -0.27
CA LEU A 38 -10.86 1.40 -1.70
C LEU A 38 -9.61 2.14 -2.20
N TYR A 39 -9.12 3.09 -1.42
CA TYR A 39 -7.90 3.83 -1.77
C TYR A 39 -6.64 2.97 -1.61
N SER A 40 -6.61 2.09 -0.61
CA SER A 40 -5.54 1.10 -0.48
C SER A 40 -5.50 0.14 -1.68
N ALA A 41 -6.67 -0.30 -2.17
CA ALA A 41 -6.78 -1.09 -3.39
C ALA A 41 -6.33 -0.30 -4.63
N MET A 42 -6.71 0.99 -4.71
CA MET A 42 -6.24 1.89 -5.79
C MET A 42 -4.72 2.07 -5.78
N MET A 43 -4.10 2.17 -4.61
CA MET A 43 -2.64 2.24 -4.50
C MET A 43 -1.99 0.96 -5.04
N SER A 44 -2.52 -0.21 -4.67
CA SER A 44 -2.03 -1.50 -5.16
C SER A 44 -2.24 -1.66 -6.67
N TYR A 45 -3.39 -1.22 -7.19
CA TYR A 45 -3.68 -1.21 -8.61
C TYR A 45 -2.73 -0.30 -9.38
N THR A 46 -2.52 0.93 -8.90
CA THR A 46 -1.63 1.92 -9.52
C THR A 46 -0.20 1.40 -9.66
N LYS A 47 0.28 0.67 -8.66
CA LYS A 47 1.61 0.05 -8.65
C LYS A 47 1.84 -0.94 -9.80
N VAL A 48 0.80 -1.61 -10.27
CA VAL A 48 0.93 -2.63 -11.35
C VAL A 48 0.55 -2.10 -12.73
N ARG A 49 0.17 -0.83 -12.84
CA ARG A 49 -0.16 -0.20 -14.13
C ARG A 49 1.09 -0.02 -14.99
N PRO A 50 1.09 -0.54 -16.22
CA PRO A 50 2.26 -0.44 -17.10
C PRO A 50 2.46 0.94 -17.72
N ASP A 51 1.41 1.77 -17.73
CA ASP A 51 1.40 3.11 -18.31
C ASP A 51 1.91 4.21 -17.37
N LEU A 52 2.11 3.89 -16.09
CA LEU A 52 2.60 4.83 -15.09
C LEU A 52 4.04 4.51 -14.67
N ASN A 53 4.87 5.54 -14.64
CA ASN A 53 6.25 5.44 -14.18
C ASN A 53 6.75 6.79 -13.66
N GLY A 54 7.92 6.79 -13.02
CA GLY A 54 8.58 7.99 -12.52
C GLY A 54 7.70 8.81 -11.59
N ASP A 55 7.82 10.12 -11.70
CA ASP A 55 7.13 11.07 -10.81
C ASP A 55 5.60 10.93 -10.86
N ILE A 56 5.02 10.63 -12.03
CA ILE A 56 3.58 10.46 -12.17
C ILE A 56 3.09 9.25 -11.34
N LEU A 57 3.85 8.16 -11.34
CA LEU A 57 3.55 6.99 -10.51
C LEU A 57 3.66 7.35 -9.03
N ASP A 58 4.73 8.03 -8.64
CA ASP A 58 4.98 8.43 -7.25
C ASP A 58 3.90 9.36 -6.72
N ASP A 59 3.53 10.38 -7.48
CA ASP A 59 2.46 11.32 -7.13
C ASP A 59 1.12 10.61 -6.97
N SER A 60 0.81 9.68 -7.87
CA SER A 60 -0.41 8.89 -7.79
C SER A 60 -0.44 7.99 -6.56
N LEU A 61 0.67 7.31 -6.25
CA LEU A 61 0.80 6.47 -5.07
C LEU A 61 0.68 7.29 -3.79
N ASN A 62 1.30 8.48 -3.75
CA ASN A 62 1.18 9.37 -2.60
C ASN A 62 -0.26 9.86 -2.40
N PHE A 63 -0.94 10.25 -3.48
CA PHE A 63 -2.33 10.67 -3.42
C PHE A 63 -3.24 9.59 -2.81
N TYR A 64 -3.13 8.35 -3.30
CA TYR A 64 -3.94 7.25 -2.78
C TYR A 64 -3.55 6.83 -1.38
N PHE A 65 -2.27 6.92 -1.04
CA PHE A 65 -1.79 6.73 0.33
C PHE A 65 -2.43 7.72 1.30
N GLU A 66 -2.39 9.01 1.00
CA GLU A 66 -2.97 10.04 1.86
C GLU A 66 -4.48 9.86 2.05
N LYS A 67 -5.19 9.50 0.96
CA LYS A 67 -6.62 9.19 1.03
C LYS A 67 -6.90 7.96 1.89
N ALA A 68 -6.14 6.88 1.71
CA ALA A 68 -6.28 5.65 2.50
C ALA A 68 -6.02 5.92 3.99
N VAL A 69 -4.98 6.66 4.33
CA VAL A 69 -4.68 7.07 5.71
C VAL A 69 -5.81 7.90 6.31
N LYS A 70 -6.30 8.90 5.57
CA LYS A 70 -7.40 9.76 6.01
C LYS A 70 -8.65 8.94 6.35
N TYR A 71 -9.11 8.10 5.44
CA TYR A 71 -10.36 7.34 5.62
C TYR A 71 -10.23 6.14 6.56
N SER A 72 -9.03 5.71 6.89
CA SER A 72 -8.77 4.71 7.92
C SER A 72 -8.48 5.30 9.30
N ASP A 73 -8.49 6.63 9.44
CA ASP A 73 -8.07 7.35 10.65
C ASP A 73 -6.67 6.91 11.14
N SER A 74 -5.78 6.59 10.20
CA SER A 74 -4.43 6.05 10.47
C SER A 74 -4.42 4.71 11.23
N LEU A 75 -5.54 3.99 11.25
CA LEU A 75 -5.70 2.76 12.04
C LEU A 75 -5.41 1.47 11.24
N ASP A 76 -5.14 1.58 9.94
CA ASP A 76 -4.79 0.43 9.10
C ASP A 76 -3.28 0.42 8.83
N ALA A 77 -2.56 -0.42 9.57
CA ALA A 77 -1.11 -0.55 9.48
C ALA A 77 -0.62 -1.03 8.11
N SER A 78 -1.43 -1.81 7.38
CA SER A 78 -1.03 -2.36 6.08
C SER A 78 -0.78 -1.29 5.03
N ILE A 79 -1.45 -0.15 5.12
CA ILE A 79 -1.30 0.99 4.22
C ILE A 79 0.15 1.53 4.30
N PHE A 80 0.65 1.69 5.52
CA PHE A 80 2.01 2.22 5.76
C PHE A 80 3.09 1.24 5.31
N VAL A 81 2.92 -0.06 5.57
CA VAL A 81 3.83 -1.10 5.10
C VAL A 81 3.87 -1.14 3.57
N SER A 82 2.71 -1.14 2.93
CA SER A 82 2.61 -1.15 1.47
C SER A 82 3.27 0.07 0.83
N TYR A 83 3.10 1.25 1.44
CA TYR A 83 3.72 2.47 0.94
C TYR A 83 5.25 2.45 1.08
N ALA A 84 5.75 1.99 2.23
CA ALA A 84 7.19 1.83 2.45
C ALA A 84 7.83 0.90 1.39
N GLU A 85 7.20 -0.23 1.11
CA GLU A 85 7.70 -1.19 0.11
C GLU A 85 7.52 -0.69 -1.33
N SER A 86 6.49 0.10 -1.61
CA SER A 86 6.15 0.50 -2.99
C SER A 86 6.81 1.81 -3.43
N VAL A 87 7.11 2.70 -2.51
CA VAL A 87 7.66 4.03 -2.79
C VAL A 87 9.05 4.18 -2.20
N HIS A 88 9.20 4.12 -0.88
CA HIS A 88 10.48 4.43 -0.23
C HIS A 88 11.59 3.44 -0.58
N LYS A 89 11.26 2.15 -0.64
CA LYS A 89 12.26 1.12 -0.98
C LYS A 89 12.80 1.27 -2.40
N PRO A 90 11.99 1.38 -3.47
CA PRO A 90 12.50 1.59 -4.83
C PRO A 90 13.27 2.89 -5.01
N LYS A 91 12.91 3.94 -4.28
CA LYS A 91 13.57 5.25 -4.33
C LYS A 91 14.82 5.32 -3.47
N GLN A 92 15.17 4.26 -2.75
CA GLN A 92 16.31 4.21 -1.83
C GLN A 92 16.22 5.25 -0.70
N GLU A 93 15.00 5.60 -0.29
CA GLU A 93 14.71 6.49 0.83
C GLU A 93 14.73 5.71 2.15
N LYS A 94 15.93 5.32 2.58
CA LYS A 94 16.14 4.41 3.73
C LYS A 94 15.52 4.95 5.03
N LYS A 95 15.70 6.23 5.29
CA LYS A 95 15.19 6.86 6.51
C LYS A 95 13.66 6.81 6.55
N GLU A 96 13.01 7.28 5.50
CA GLU A 96 11.54 7.30 5.38
C GLU A 96 10.94 5.89 5.44
N TYR A 97 11.62 4.92 4.84
CA TYR A 97 11.26 3.50 4.91
C TYR A 97 11.28 3.00 6.36
N ILE A 98 12.36 3.24 7.09
CA ILE A 98 12.50 2.83 8.50
C ILE A 98 11.47 3.54 9.37
N ASP A 99 11.27 4.84 9.19
CA ASP A 99 10.31 5.64 9.97
C ASP A 99 8.87 5.12 9.80
N LYS A 100 8.47 4.78 8.56
CA LYS A 100 7.14 4.18 8.28
C LYS A 100 6.95 2.83 8.96
N LEU A 101 7.95 1.96 8.91
CA LEU A 101 7.87 0.64 9.51
C LEU A 101 7.89 0.69 11.04
N ASN A 102 8.67 1.59 11.62
CA ASN A 102 8.66 1.82 13.08
C ASN A 102 7.31 2.36 13.54
N PHE A 103 6.71 3.29 12.79
CA PHE A 103 5.35 3.76 13.08
C PHE A 103 4.36 2.58 13.19
N VAL A 104 4.42 1.63 12.25
CA VAL A 104 3.57 0.42 12.29
C VAL A 104 3.84 -0.43 13.52
N ILE A 105 5.11 -0.63 13.88
CA ILE A 105 5.48 -1.46 15.04
C ILE A 105 4.98 -0.83 16.35
N GLU A 106 5.04 0.50 16.44
CA GLU A 106 4.65 1.27 17.63
C GLU A 106 3.13 1.48 17.75
N MET A 107 2.37 1.28 16.68
CA MET A 107 0.91 1.40 16.72
C MET A 107 0.31 0.50 17.80
N ASP A 108 -0.62 1.04 18.58
CA ASP A 108 -1.42 0.24 19.49
C ASP A 108 -2.39 -0.67 18.72
N LEU A 109 -2.58 -1.89 19.24
CA LEU A 109 -3.59 -2.79 18.71
C LEU A 109 -4.94 -2.48 19.38
N ASP A 110 -5.90 -2.07 18.55
CA ASP A 110 -7.28 -1.91 19.00
C ASP A 110 -7.98 -3.27 18.99
N LYS A 111 -7.98 -3.91 20.17
CA LYS A 111 -8.52 -5.27 20.34
C LYS A 111 -10.02 -5.29 20.05
N GLY A 112 -10.42 -6.24 19.22
CA GLY A 112 -11.79 -6.40 18.79
C GLY A 112 -12.20 -5.49 17.63
N SER A 113 -11.31 -4.62 17.15
CA SER A 113 -11.55 -3.82 15.94
C SER A 113 -11.46 -4.67 14.68
N GLN A 114 -12.03 -4.15 13.60
CA GLN A 114 -11.92 -4.80 12.27
C GLN A 114 -10.49 -4.86 11.74
N ASN A 115 -9.58 -4.03 12.25
CA ASN A 115 -8.18 -3.95 11.83
C ASN A 115 -7.25 -4.80 12.69
N GLU A 116 -7.70 -5.41 13.77
CA GLU A 116 -6.83 -6.09 14.74
C GLU A 116 -5.94 -7.14 14.08
N ILE A 117 -6.55 -8.12 13.38
CA ILE A 117 -5.80 -9.21 12.72
C ILE A 117 -4.87 -8.67 11.65
N ASN A 118 -5.37 -7.77 10.81
CA ASN A 118 -4.60 -7.14 9.75
C ASN A 118 -3.39 -6.37 10.31
N ASN A 119 -3.56 -5.66 11.41
CA ASN A 119 -2.49 -4.91 12.05
C ASN A 119 -1.46 -5.82 12.73
N ILE A 120 -1.87 -6.95 13.31
CA ILE A 120 -0.95 -7.97 13.83
C ILE A 120 -0.05 -8.50 12.71
N ILE A 121 -0.64 -8.85 11.57
CA ILE A 121 0.09 -9.33 10.38
C ILE A 121 1.04 -8.25 9.87
N SER A 122 0.56 -7.01 9.77
CA SER A 122 1.36 -5.87 9.28
C SER A 122 2.54 -5.54 10.19
N LYS A 123 2.36 -5.60 11.51
CA LYS A 123 3.46 -5.44 12.48
C LYS A 123 4.52 -6.53 12.33
N ARG A 124 4.08 -7.77 12.11
CA ARG A 124 4.99 -8.90 11.88
C ARG A 124 5.78 -8.69 10.58
N ARG A 125 5.09 -8.27 9.52
CA ARG A 125 5.72 -7.92 8.25
C ARG A 125 6.72 -6.78 8.40
N ALA A 126 6.36 -5.72 9.11
CA ALA A 126 7.23 -4.57 9.35
C ALA A 126 8.53 -4.97 10.08
N ARG A 127 8.44 -5.80 11.11
CA ARG A 127 9.62 -6.31 11.82
C ARG A 127 10.54 -7.12 10.91
N TRP A 128 9.95 -7.98 10.08
CA TRP A 128 10.71 -8.77 9.10
C TRP A 128 11.41 -7.88 8.08
N LEU A 129 10.71 -6.89 7.54
CA LEU A 129 11.27 -5.93 6.59
C LEU A 129 12.41 -5.11 7.20
N LEU A 130 12.27 -4.67 8.44
CA LEU A 130 13.35 -3.97 9.15
C LEU A 130 14.58 -4.85 9.33
N SER A 131 14.40 -6.14 9.60
CA SER A 131 15.53 -7.09 9.73
C SER A 131 16.29 -7.27 8.41
N LYS A 132 15.68 -6.94 7.28
CA LYS A 132 16.24 -7.04 5.92
C LYS A 132 16.68 -5.70 5.32
N THR A 133 16.62 -4.61 6.10
CA THR A 133 16.89 -3.26 5.60
C THR A 133 18.25 -3.16 4.88
N GLU A 134 19.29 -3.73 5.45
CA GLU A 134 20.64 -3.69 4.85
C GLU A 134 20.74 -4.45 3.53
N ASP A 135 19.86 -5.43 3.29
CA ASP A 135 19.80 -6.16 2.01
C ASP A 135 19.11 -5.33 0.91
N TYR A 136 18.28 -4.35 1.30
CA TYR A 136 17.44 -3.59 0.37
C TYR A 136 18.00 -2.24 -0.03
N PHE A 137 18.87 -1.65 0.79
CA PHE A 137 19.40 -0.31 0.55
C PHE A 137 20.89 -0.35 0.24
N LEU A 138 21.25 0.38 -0.80
CA LEU A 138 22.63 0.65 -1.13
C LEU A 138 23.21 1.67 -0.15
N GLU A 139 24.48 1.51 0.19
CA GLU A 139 25.17 2.47 1.05
C GLU A 139 25.45 3.79 0.34
#